data_bda83b9d5101a8fdc2df657f41884cfc
#
_entry.id   bda83b9d5101a8fdc2df657f41884cfc
#
_cell.length_a   1.000
_cell.length_b   1.000
_cell.length_c   1.000
_cell.angle_alpha   90.00
_cell.angle_beta   90.00
_cell.angle_gamma   90.00
#
_symmetry.space_group_name_H-M   'P 1'
#
loop_
_entity.id
_entity.type
_entity.pdbx_description
1 polymer ?
#
loop_
_entity_poly.entity_id
_entity_poly.type
_entity_poly.pdbx_seq_one_letter_code
_entity_poly.pdbx_strand_id
1 'polypeptide(L)'
;RIRECEQRITELKPFALVPLEMDLYHGYERISVLAGYIAKDVEISVPHEKYYAARKDGNFIVVFAETKDVAEIERILADSGFQSVTIPNETGSVQAAVDKYTADQSQAKVAFDDANAKISELKAKYADLLAACDEVLSGDVERAEAPLRFATTEEAFVIDGWVPADHIEPITAGLNQATGGCVYVTVDDDEIDATAIPVEYNNPSFAKPTELFMDVYARPRYNE
;
A
#
# COMPACT_ATOMS: atom_id res chain seq x y z
N ARG A 1 7.14 11.50 5.85
CA ARG A 1 8.01 12.26 6.75
C ARG A 1 9.05 11.37 7.45
N ILE A 2 8.67 10.25 8.15
CA ILE A 2 9.66 9.35 8.79
C ILE A 2 10.66 8.81 7.76
N ARG A 3 10.18 8.21 6.65
CA ARG A 3 11.02 7.70 5.56
C ARG A 3 11.88 8.79 4.89
N GLU A 4 11.35 9.96 4.76
CA GLU A 4 12.05 11.11 4.20
C GLU A 4 13.23 11.53 5.10
N CYS A 5 13.01 11.62 6.41
CA CYS A 5 14.09 11.87 7.37
C CYS A 5 15.17 10.75 7.32
N GLU A 6 14.77 9.48 7.23
CA GLU A 6 15.69 8.35 7.09
C GLU A 6 16.53 8.44 5.82
N GLN A 7 15.92 8.80 4.72
CA GLN A 7 16.60 9.01 3.46
C GLN A 7 17.61 10.16 3.57
N ARG A 8 17.20 11.32 4.10
CA ARG A 8 18.08 12.47 4.31
C ARG A 8 19.27 12.16 5.22
N ILE A 9 19.03 11.47 6.33
CA ILE A 9 20.10 10.99 7.21
C ILE A 9 21.07 10.08 6.47
N THR A 10 20.55 9.19 5.63
CA THR A 10 21.38 8.26 4.85
C THR A 10 22.21 8.97 3.78
N GLU A 11 21.64 9.97 3.13
CA GLU A 11 22.34 10.81 2.14
C GLU A 11 23.45 11.66 2.78
N LEU A 12 23.26 12.14 4.02
CA LEU A 12 24.22 12.96 4.75
C LEU A 12 25.36 12.18 5.42
N LYS A 13 25.12 10.92 5.79
CA LYS A 13 26.10 10.07 6.51
C LYS A 13 27.49 10.01 5.87
N PRO A 14 27.65 9.89 4.54
CA PRO A 14 28.98 9.88 3.90
C PRO A 14 29.76 11.17 4.14
N PHE A 15 29.07 12.30 4.11
CA PHE A 15 29.68 13.63 4.26
C PHE A 15 30.15 13.93 5.69
N ALA A 16 29.55 13.26 6.69
CA ALA A 16 30.02 13.36 8.09
C ALA A 16 31.42 12.79 8.32
N LEU A 17 31.99 12.07 7.33
CA LEU A 17 33.36 11.52 7.39
C LEU A 17 34.42 12.51 7.04
N VAL A 18 34.05 13.61 6.38
CA VAL A 18 34.97 14.65 5.92
C VAL A 18 34.72 15.89 6.77
N PRO A 19 35.79 16.54 7.30
CA PRO A 19 35.62 17.70 8.18
C PRO A 19 35.38 18.99 7.36
N LEU A 20 34.32 18.95 6.52
CA LEU A 20 33.88 20.07 5.70
C LEU A 20 32.42 20.43 5.99
N GLU A 21 32.12 21.72 5.95
CA GLU A 21 30.78 22.22 6.02
C GLU A 21 30.07 22.05 4.66
N MET A 22 28.77 21.85 4.66
CA MET A 22 27.98 21.61 3.43
C MET A 22 28.01 22.80 2.46
N ASP A 23 28.18 24.01 2.99
CA ASP A 23 28.31 25.22 2.18
C ASP A 23 29.52 25.18 1.23
N LEU A 24 30.55 24.43 1.58
CA LEU A 24 31.78 24.30 0.78
C LEU A 24 31.59 23.37 -0.44
N TYR A 25 30.48 22.65 -0.53
CA TYR A 25 30.22 21.77 -1.68
C TYR A 25 29.52 22.49 -2.84
N HIS A 26 29.05 23.71 -2.64
CA HIS A 26 28.21 24.45 -3.58
C HIS A 26 28.71 25.89 -3.79
N GLY A 27 28.15 26.57 -4.80
CA GLY A 27 28.33 28.00 -5.00
C GLY A 27 29.54 28.41 -5.84
N TYR A 28 30.23 27.47 -6.49
CA TYR A 28 31.39 27.75 -7.33
C TYR A 28 30.99 27.86 -8.81
N GLU A 29 31.55 28.87 -9.50
CA GLU A 29 31.36 29.04 -10.94
C GLU A 29 32.37 28.24 -11.77
N ARG A 30 33.59 28.03 -11.24
CA ARG A 30 34.71 27.41 -11.98
C ARG A 30 35.26 26.15 -11.32
N ILE A 31 34.78 25.79 -10.15
CA ILE A 31 35.15 24.59 -9.41
C ILE A 31 34.02 23.62 -9.42
N SER A 32 34.30 22.39 -9.73
CA SER A 32 33.35 21.29 -9.60
C SER A 32 33.78 20.41 -8.44
N VAL A 33 32.75 19.88 -7.74
CA VAL A 33 32.94 19.01 -6.59
C VAL A 33 32.46 17.63 -6.94
N LEU A 34 33.29 16.64 -6.85
CA LEU A 34 32.98 15.23 -7.05
C LEU A 34 33.06 14.54 -5.69
N ALA A 35 31.94 13.89 -5.30
CA ALA A 35 31.88 13.13 -4.05
C ALA A 35 31.37 11.72 -4.34
N GLY A 36 31.95 10.73 -3.68
CA GLY A 36 31.52 9.35 -3.89
C GLY A 36 32.37 8.32 -3.14
N TYR A 37 31.99 7.06 -3.34
CA TYR A 37 32.69 5.92 -2.79
C TYR A 37 33.73 5.42 -3.78
N ILE A 38 34.88 4.94 -3.27
CA ILE A 38 35.97 4.42 -4.07
C ILE A 38 36.62 3.20 -3.40
N ALA A 39 37.12 2.26 -4.20
CA ALA A 39 37.69 1.03 -3.66
C ALA A 39 39.04 1.27 -3.02
N LYS A 40 39.88 2.16 -3.61
CA LYS A 40 41.25 2.49 -3.17
C LYS A 40 41.48 3.97 -3.34
N ASP A 41 42.45 4.52 -2.54
CA ASP A 41 42.94 5.88 -2.76
C ASP A 41 43.65 5.99 -4.10
N VAL A 42 43.45 7.10 -4.77
CA VAL A 42 43.96 7.37 -6.12
C VAL A 42 44.80 8.63 -6.15
N GLU A 43 45.94 8.56 -6.85
CA GLU A 43 46.70 9.73 -7.19
C GLU A 43 46.15 10.40 -8.46
N ILE A 44 45.85 11.67 -8.36
CA ILE A 44 45.28 12.48 -9.44
C ILE A 44 46.37 13.41 -9.95
N SER A 45 46.63 13.40 -11.25
CA SER A 45 47.77 14.11 -11.87
C SER A 45 47.51 15.60 -12.13
N VAL A 46 46.24 16.02 -12.07
CA VAL A 46 45.83 17.41 -12.31
C VAL A 46 45.66 18.19 -11.00
N PRO A 47 45.73 19.52 -11.02
CA PRO A 47 45.53 20.33 -9.82
C PRO A 47 44.16 20.07 -9.19
N HIS A 48 44.16 19.64 -7.93
CA HIS A 48 42.96 19.31 -7.19
C HIS A 48 43.18 19.47 -5.69
N GLU A 49 42.10 19.55 -4.95
CA GLU A 49 42.07 19.34 -3.50
C GLU A 49 41.25 18.11 -3.17
N LYS A 50 41.82 17.19 -2.39
CA LYS A 50 41.24 15.88 -2.12
C LYS A 50 41.08 15.64 -0.63
N TYR A 51 39.88 15.19 -0.25
CA TYR A 51 39.59 14.68 1.08
C TYR A 51 39.24 13.19 0.96
N TYR A 52 39.97 12.36 1.68
CA TYR A 52 39.82 10.92 1.64
C TYR A 52 39.57 10.38 3.04
N ALA A 53 38.48 9.61 3.22
CA ALA A 53 38.10 8.96 4.46
C ALA A 53 38.04 7.44 4.26
N ALA A 54 39.00 6.72 4.88
CA ALA A 54 39.02 5.26 4.83
C ALA A 54 38.01 4.65 5.83
N ARG A 55 37.23 3.66 5.39
CA ARG A 55 36.30 2.90 6.22
C ARG A 55 36.29 1.41 5.90
N LYS A 56 35.77 0.59 6.84
CA LYS A 56 35.62 -0.85 6.63
C LYS A 56 34.57 -1.18 5.53
N ASP A 57 33.57 -0.32 5.36
CA ASP A 57 32.44 -0.54 4.45
C ASP A 57 32.57 0.19 3.10
N GLY A 58 33.74 0.77 2.80
CA GLY A 58 34.00 1.53 1.60
C GLY A 58 34.62 2.89 1.92
N ASN A 59 35.61 3.30 1.13
CA ASN A 59 36.28 4.58 1.32
C ASN A 59 35.45 5.69 0.65
N PHE A 60 35.40 6.84 1.29
CA PHE A 60 34.69 8.01 0.76
C PHE A 60 35.74 9.07 0.33
N ILE A 61 35.53 9.64 -0.85
CA ILE A 61 36.39 10.65 -1.42
C ILE A 61 35.59 11.87 -1.85
N VAL A 62 36.17 13.05 -1.60
CA VAL A 62 35.65 14.31 -2.14
C VAL A 62 36.82 15.01 -2.86
N VAL A 63 36.59 15.42 -4.08
CA VAL A 63 37.57 16.07 -4.93
C VAL A 63 37.03 17.41 -5.42
N PHE A 64 37.80 18.46 -5.18
CA PHE A 64 37.55 19.81 -5.70
C PHE A 64 38.55 20.07 -6.83
N ALA A 65 38.04 20.40 -8.01
CA ALA A 65 38.90 20.68 -9.16
C ALA A 65 38.30 21.75 -10.08
N GLU A 66 39.11 22.34 -10.93
CA GLU A 66 38.58 23.25 -11.96
C GLU A 66 37.69 22.47 -12.92
N THR A 67 36.59 23.10 -13.35
CA THR A 67 35.59 22.48 -14.22
C THR A 67 36.20 21.94 -15.54
N LYS A 68 37.28 22.54 -16.02
CA LYS A 68 37.97 22.08 -17.24
C LYS A 68 38.64 20.71 -17.06
N ASP A 69 39.06 20.35 -15.85
CA ASP A 69 39.82 19.14 -15.53
C ASP A 69 38.92 17.98 -15.04
N VAL A 70 37.64 18.23 -14.88
CA VAL A 70 36.67 17.24 -14.31
C VAL A 70 36.63 15.96 -15.14
N ALA A 71 36.60 16.06 -16.47
CA ALA A 71 36.52 14.89 -17.35
C ALA A 71 37.70 13.92 -17.18
N GLU A 72 38.92 14.47 -16.95
CA GLU A 72 40.10 13.66 -16.71
C GLU A 72 40.04 13.01 -15.32
N ILE A 73 39.59 13.75 -14.31
CA ILE A 73 39.44 13.24 -12.94
C ILE A 73 38.36 12.15 -12.90
N GLU A 74 37.24 12.34 -13.53
CA GLU A 74 36.18 11.33 -13.61
C GLU A 74 36.71 10.03 -14.24
N ARG A 75 37.52 10.11 -15.29
CA ARG A 75 38.14 8.94 -15.90
C ARG A 75 39.07 8.21 -14.94
N ILE A 76 39.95 8.94 -14.24
CA ILE A 76 40.87 8.37 -13.24
C ILE A 76 40.09 7.71 -12.10
N LEU A 77 39.04 8.36 -11.62
CA LEU A 77 38.18 7.83 -10.55
C LEU A 77 37.40 6.60 -11.02
N ALA A 78 36.88 6.59 -12.24
CA ALA A 78 36.14 5.47 -12.81
C ALA A 78 36.98 4.19 -12.90
N ASP A 79 38.27 4.31 -13.31
CA ASP A 79 39.20 3.19 -13.36
C ASP A 79 39.46 2.56 -11.98
N SER A 80 39.13 3.27 -10.91
CA SER A 80 39.27 2.84 -9.50
C SER A 80 37.95 2.45 -8.84
N GLY A 81 36.87 2.28 -9.62
CA GLY A 81 35.55 1.86 -9.12
C GLY A 81 34.79 2.95 -8.36
N PHE A 82 34.95 4.20 -8.78
CA PHE A 82 34.21 5.33 -8.19
C PHE A 82 32.73 5.22 -8.40
N GLN A 83 31.98 5.38 -7.31
CA GLN A 83 30.52 5.47 -7.31
C GLN A 83 30.14 6.87 -6.83
N SER A 84 29.67 7.70 -7.74
CA SER A 84 29.24 9.07 -7.43
C SER A 84 28.07 9.07 -6.46
N VAL A 85 28.11 10.00 -5.51
CA VAL A 85 27.03 10.28 -4.56
C VAL A 85 26.53 11.70 -4.81
N THR A 86 25.23 11.87 -4.89
CA THR A 86 24.60 13.18 -5.02
C THR A 86 24.88 14.02 -3.77
N ILE A 87 25.41 15.22 -3.95
CA ILE A 87 25.69 16.15 -2.85
C ILE A 87 24.35 16.77 -2.41
N PRO A 88 23.95 16.60 -1.13
CA PRO A 88 22.72 17.20 -0.62
C PRO A 88 22.81 18.74 -0.59
N ASN A 89 21.71 19.40 -0.95
CA ASN A 89 21.65 20.87 -0.88
C ASN A 89 21.27 21.32 0.53
N GLU A 90 22.21 21.16 1.46
CA GLU A 90 22.08 21.55 2.86
C GLU A 90 23.15 22.63 3.17
N THR A 91 22.98 23.33 4.29
CA THR A 91 23.89 24.38 4.74
C THR A 91 24.42 24.10 6.14
N GLY A 92 25.63 24.56 6.42
CA GLY A 92 26.26 24.43 7.75
C GLY A 92 26.85 23.03 8.01
N SER A 93 26.90 22.65 9.28
CA SER A 93 27.51 21.39 9.72
C SER A 93 26.63 20.18 9.37
N VAL A 94 27.24 19.17 8.75
CA VAL A 94 26.60 17.87 8.48
C VAL A 94 26.01 17.25 9.74
N GLN A 95 26.74 17.32 10.87
CA GLN A 95 26.27 16.75 12.14
C GLN A 95 25.01 17.47 12.64
N ALA A 96 24.95 18.79 12.54
CA ALA A 96 23.75 19.54 12.95
C ALA A 96 22.54 19.19 12.08
N ALA A 97 22.73 18.98 10.77
CA ALA A 97 21.67 18.52 9.86
C ALA A 97 21.18 17.10 10.22
N VAL A 98 22.10 16.17 10.48
CA VAL A 98 21.75 14.80 10.91
C VAL A 98 21.01 14.81 12.25
N ASP A 99 21.44 15.60 13.21
CA ASP A 99 20.80 15.71 14.52
C ASP A 99 19.37 16.27 14.39
N LYS A 100 19.19 17.30 13.55
CA LYS A 100 17.88 17.86 13.22
C LYS A 100 16.94 16.81 12.63
N TYR A 101 17.37 16.10 11.58
CA TYR A 101 16.52 15.05 10.96
C TYR A 101 16.27 13.87 11.89
N THR A 102 17.19 13.55 12.78
CA THR A 102 17.00 12.53 13.82
C THR A 102 15.95 12.94 14.84
N ALA A 103 15.98 14.21 15.28
CA ALA A 103 14.97 14.77 16.17
C ALA A 103 13.58 14.81 15.50
N ASP A 104 13.50 15.27 14.25
CA ASP A 104 12.27 15.30 13.46
C ASP A 104 11.69 13.89 13.24
N GLN A 105 12.53 12.90 12.99
CA GLN A 105 12.14 11.49 12.88
C GLN A 105 11.55 10.97 14.19
N SER A 106 12.22 11.25 15.30
CA SER A 106 11.76 10.82 16.63
C SER A 106 10.41 11.44 16.97
N GLN A 107 10.22 12.73 16.72
CA GLN A 107 8.95 13.41 16.91
C GLN A 107 7.84 12.83 16.02
N ALA A 108 8.15 12.54 14.76
CA ALA A 108 7.19 11.94 13.84
C ALA A 108 6.81 10.50 14.25
N LYS A 109 7.74 9.72 14.83
CA LYS A 109 7.44 8.40 15.39
C LYS A 109 6.50 8.49 16.58
N VAL A 110 6.75 9.38 17.52
CA VAL A 110 5.85 9.58 18.68
C VAL A 110 4.43 9.95 18.21
N ALA A 111 4.31 10.90 17.27
CA ALA A 111 3.01 11.29 16.74
C ALA A 111 2.29 10.13 16.01
N PHE A 112 3.05 9.27 15.33
CA PHE A 112 2.51 8.09 14.67
C PHE A 112 2.00 7.05 15.68
N ASP A 113 2.77 6.80 16.73
CA ASP A 113 2.39 5.85 17.79
C ASP A 113 1.16 6.33 18.56
N ASP A 114 1.09 7.63 18.89
CA ASP A 114 -0.08 8.25 19.52
C ASP A 114 -1.34 8.14 18.63
N ALA A 115 -1.19 8.36 17.32
CA ALA A 115 -2.29 8.21 16.38
C ALA A 115 -2.79 6.76 16.30
N ASN A 116 -1.87 5.79 16.27
CA ASN A 116 -2.21 4.37 16.26
C ASN A 116 -2.88 3.92 17.56
N ALA A 117 -2.44 4.44 18.71
CA ALA A 117 -3.08 4.17 19.99
C ALA A 117 -4.54 4.67 19.99
N LYS A 118 -4.79 5.89 19.50
CA LYS A 118 -6.15 6.44 19.37
C LYS A 118 -7.02 5.63 18.41
N ILE A 119 -6.47 5.20 17.27
CA ILE A 119 -7.18 4.33 16.32
C ILE A 119 -7.55 3.01 16.98
N SER A 120 -6.64 2.39 17.73
CA SER A 120 -6.89 1.15 18.44
C SER A 120 -7.98 1.30 19.51
N GLU A 121 -7.98 2.39 20.25
CA GLU A 121 -9.02 2.72 21.22
C GLU A 121 -10.39 2.88 20.55
N LEU A 122 -10.46 3.67 19.48
CA LEU A 122 -11.68 3.87 18.70
C LEU A 122 -12.19 2.58 18.09
N LYS A 123 -11.29 1.75 17.57
CA LYS A 123 -11.63 0.43 17.03
C LYS A 123 -12.24 -0.46 18.11
N ALA A 124 -11.60 -0.55 19.27
CA ALA A 124 -12.14 -1.33 20.39
C ALA A 124 -13.51 -0.85 20.86
N LYS A 125 -13.79 0.45 20.76
CA LYS A 125 -15.06 1.03 21.20
C LYS A 125 -16.19 0.92 20.19
N TYR A 126 -15.87 1.01 18.91
CA TYR A 126 -16.89 1.23 17.87
C TYR A 126 -16.95 0.15 16.78
N ALA A 127 -15.99 -0.81 16.72
CA ALA A 127 -15.93 -1.77 15.62
C ALA A 127 -17.21 -2.59 15.50
N ASP A 128 -17.70 -3.13 16.62
CA ASP A 128 -18.91 -3.98 16.62
C ASP A 128 -20.16 -3.17 16.27
N LEU A 129 -20.27 -1.93 16.78
CA LEU A 129 -21.37 -1.04 16.43
C LEU A 129 -21.35 -0.69 14.94
N LEU A 130 -20.19 -0.36 14.38
CA LEU A 130 -20.05 -0.03 12.95
C LEU A 130 -20.38 -1.24 12.07
N ALA A 131 -19.92 -2.43 12.45
CA ALA A 131 -20.23 -3.66 11.72
C ALA A 131 -21.73 -3.96 11.73
N ALA A 132 -22.40 -3.82 12.88
CA ALA A 132 -23.83 -4.00 12.97
C ALA A 132 -24.61 -2.96 12.17
N CYS A 133 -24.18 -1.70 12.19
CA CYS A 133 -24.79 -0.64 11.37
C CYS A 133 -24.62 -0.91 9.88
N ASP A 134 -23.44 -1.34 9.47
CA ASP A 134 -23.13 -1.69 8.06
C ASP A 134 -24.04 -2.82 7.57
N GLU A 135 -24.20 -3.89 8.37
CA GLU A 135 -25.07 -5.02 8.05
C GLU A 135 -26.53 -4.58 7.90
N VAL A 136 -27.06 -3.79 8.86
CA VAL A 136 -28.45 -3.33 8.81
C VAL A 136 -28.68 -2.39 7.62
N LEU A 137 -27.80 -1.42 7.41
CA LEU A 137 -27.95 -0.46 6.32
C LEU A 137 -27.77 -1.11 4.95
N SER A 138 -26.84 -2.05 4.81
CA SER A 138 -26.67 -2.83 3.58
C SER A 138 -27.93 -3.63 3.26
N GLY A 139 -28.52 -4.30 4.26
CA GLY A 139 -29.79 -5.00 4.09
C GLY A 139 -30.96 -4.09 3.72
N ASP A 140 -31.02 -2.87 4.27
CA ASP A 140 -32.04 -1.90 3.91
C ASP A 140 -31.86 -1.36 2.49
N VAL A 141 -30.63 -1.15 2.04
CA VAL A 141 -30.30 -0.78 0.66
C VAL A 141 -30.73 -1.89 -0.31
N GLU A 142 -30.36 -3.13 -0.03
CA GLU A 142 -30.76 -4.28 -0.86
C GLU A 142 -32.27 -4.39 -0.98
N ARG A 143 -33.00 -4.20 0.13
CA ARG A 143 -34.48 -4.20 0.12
C ARG A 143 -35.03 -3.04 -0.69
N ALA A 144 -34.44 -1.86 -0.63
CA ALA A 144 -34.89 -0.70 -1.39
C ALA A 144 -34.58 -0.82 -2.88
N GLU A 145 -33.50 -1.51 -3.24
CA GLU A 145 -33.12 -1.76 -4.63
C GLU A 145 -33.85 -2.95 -5.26
N ALA A 146 -34.34 -3.90 -4.46
CA ALA A 146 -35.04 -5.09 -4.96
C ALA A 146 -36.16 -4.75 -5.95
N PRO A 147 -37.06 -3.76 -5.70
CA PRO A 147 -38.12 -3.41 -6.64
C PRO A 147 -37.62 -2.97 -8.01
N LEU A 148 -36.37 -2.46 -8.12
CA LEU A 148 -35.80 -2.06 -9.42
C LEU A 148 -35.49 -3.25 -10.33
N ARG A 149 -35.47 -4.46 -9.78
CA ARG A 149 -35.23 -5.71 -10.50
C ARG A 149 -36.48 -6.45 -10.87
N PHE A 150 -37.64 -5.95 -10.43
CA PHE A 150 -38.94 -6.57 -10.69
C PHE A 150 -39.57 -6.02 -11.97
N ALA A 151 -40.25 -6.88 -12.73
CA ALA A 151 -41.12 -6.40 -13.78
C ALA A 151 -42.41 -5.89 -13.13
N THR A 152 -42.74 -4.60 -13.30
CA THR A 152 -43.87 -3.94 -12.65
C THR A 152 -44.88 -3.43 -13.66
N THR A 153 -46.18 -3.51 -13.29
CA THR A 153 -47.29 -2.83 -13.94
C THR A 153 -47.92 -1.87 -12.94
N GLU A 154 -49.00 -1.17 -13.33
CA GLU A 154 -49.72 -0.26 -12.40
C GLU A 154 -50.33 -0.98 -11.21
N GLU A 155 -50.69 -2.27 -11.35
CA GLU A 155 -51.46 -3.03 -10.35
C GLU A 155 -50.71 -4.27 -9.83
N ALA A 156 -49.64 -4.69 -10.48
CA ALA A 156 -48.94 -5.93 -10.15
C ALA A 156 -47.44 -5.85 -10.40
N PHE A 157 -46.68 -6.70 -9.76
CA PHE A 157 -45.26 -6.94 -10.05
C PHE A 157 -44.97 -8.44 -10.15
N VAL A 158 -43.98 -8.79 -10.93
CA VAL A 158 -43.50 -10.17 -11.12
C VAL A 158 -42.09 -10.26 -10.59
N ILE A 159 -41.87 -11.25 -9.74
CA ILE A 159 -40.54 -11.62 -9.24
C ILE A 159 -40.22 -12.99 -9.81
N ASP A 160 -39.04 -13.11 -10.42
CA ASP A 160 -38.46 -14.37 -10.82
C ASP A 160 -37.22 -14.64 -9.97
N GLY A 161 -37.07 -15.88 -9.50
CA GLY A 161 -35.98 -16.20 -8.61
C GLY A 161 -35.83 -17.69 -8.31
N TRP A 162 -34.70 -18.04 -7.75
CA TRP A 162 -34.35 -19.41 -7.39
C TRP A 162 -34.69 -19.70 -5.94
N VAL A 163 -35.30 -20.85 -5.69
CA VAL A 163 -35.69 -21.33 -4.35
C VAL A 163 -35.31 -22.81 -4.22
N PRO A 164 -34.65 -23.23 -3.11
CA PRO A 164 -34.45 -24.63 -2.82
C PRO A 164 -35.81 -25.37 -2.79
N ALA A 165 -35.87 -26.56 -3.39
CA ALA A 165 -37.13 -27.28 -3.56
C ALA A 165 -37.89 -27.58 -2.24
N ASP A 166 -37.15 -27.80 -1.16
CA ASP A 166 -37.70 -28.03 0.19
C ASP A 166 -38.25 -26.76 0.85
N HIS A 167 -37.95 -25.56 0.33
CA HIS A 167 -38.43 -24.27 0.81
C HIS A 167 -39.61 -23.70 0.02
N ILE A 168 -40.07 -24.35 -1.05
CA ILE A 168 -41.17 -23.86 -1.90
C ILE A 168 -42.46 -23.70 -1.10
N GLU A 169 -42.86 -24.75 -0.34
CA GLU A 169 -44.10 -24.70 0.46
C GLU A 169 -44.05 -23.63 1.56
N PRO A 170 -43.01 -23.54 2.41
CA PRO A 170 -42.88 -22.49 3.41
C PRO A 170 -42.90 -21.07 2.82
N ILE A 171 -42.21 -20.85 1.71
CA ILE A 171 -42.16 -19.54 1.04
C ILE A 171 -43.54 -19.19 0.47
N THR A 172 -44.21 -20.12 -0.21
CA THR A 172 -45.56 -19.89 -0.74
C THR A 172 -46.55 -19.55 0.37
N ALA A 173 -46.50 -20.26 1.49
CA ALA A 173 -47.35 -19.95 2.64
C ALA A 173 -47.02 -18.55 3.23
N GLY A 174 -45.72 -18.21 3.37
CA GLY A 174 -45.32 -16.89 3.86
C GLY A 174 -45.74 -15.75 2.93
N LEU A 175 -45.61 -15.91 1.63
CA LEU A 175 -46.05 -14.94 0.62
C LEU A 175 -47.58 -14.74 0.67
N ASN A 176 -48.37 -15.83 0.74
CA ASN A 176 -49.81 -15.74 0.89
C ASN A 176 -50.23 -14.99 2.17
N GLN A 177 -49.51 -15.24 3.27
CA GLN A 177 -49.79 -14.54 4.53
C GLN A 177 -49.43 -13.05 4.41
N ALA A 178 -48.25 -12.71 3.83
CA ALA A 178 -47.80 -11.35 3.72
C ALA A 178 -48.63 -10.47 2.79
N THR A 179 -49.19 -11.08 1.72
CA THR A 179 -50.00 -10.38 0.71
C THR A 179 -51.52 -10.49 0.94
N GLY A 180 -51.95 -11.17 2.01
CA GLY A 180 -53.34 -11.41 2.25
C GLY A 180 -54.02 -12.29 1.18
N GLY A 181 -53.25 -13.16 0.53
CA GLY A 181 -53.71 -14.04 -0.54
C GLY A 181 -53.67 -13.44 -1.96
N CYS A 182 -53.10 -12.22 -2.09
CA CYS A 182 -52.96 -11.56 -3.40
C CYS A 182 -51.61 -11.93 -4.08
N VAL A 183 -51.25 -13.21 -4.07
CA VAL A 183 -50.06 -13.72 -4.75
C VAL A 183 -50.39 -14.98 -5.54
N TYR A 184 -49.74 -15.10 -6.69
CA TYR A 184 -49.78 -16.31 -7.48
C TYR A 184 -48.33 -16.82 -7.67
N VAL A 185 -48.09 -18.04 -7.20
CA VAL A 185 -46.76 -18.67 -7.26
C VAL A 185 -46.83 -19.81 -8.29
N THR A 186 -45.97 -19.77 -9.27
CA THR A 186 -45.73 -20.86 -10.22
C THR A 186 -44.30 -21.38 -10.04
N VAL A 187 -44.14 -22.68 -10.10
CA VAL A 187 -42.83 -23.33 -10.20
C VAL A 187 -42.64 -23.63 -11.69
N ASP A 188 -41.58 -23.09 -12.24
CA ASP A 188 -41.21 -23.30 -13.62
C ASP A 188 -40.20 -24.46 -13.69
N ASP A 189 -40.57 -25.55 -14.36
CA ASP A 189 -39.78 -26.76 -14.54
C ASP A 189 -39.24 -26.87 -15.99
N ASP A 190 -39.32 -25.78 -16.78
CA ASP A 190 -38.81 -25.78 -18.16
C ASP A 190 -37.30 -26.04 -18.20
N GLU A 191 -36.79 -26.51 -19.35
CA GLU A 191 -35.36 -26.82 -19.56
C GLU A 191 -34.48 -25.58 -19.36
N ILE A 192 -34.08 -25.34 -18.12
CA ILE A 192 -33.17 -24.26 -17.75
C ILE A 192 -31.76 -24.76 -17.91
N ASP A 193 -30.91 -23.92 -18.48
CA ASP A 193 -29.48 -24.22 -18.58
C ASP A 193 -28.89 -24.47 -17.18
N ALA A 194 -28.42 -25.69 -16.93
CA ALA A 194 -27.85 -26.11 -15.65
C ALA A 194 -26.70 -25.20 -15.16
N THR A 195 -26.09 -24.43 -16.07
CA THR A 195 -25.05 -23.46 -15.71
C THR A 195 -25.59 -22.19 -15.07
N ALA A 196 -26.90 -21.89 -15.23
CA ALA A 196 -27.56 -20.72 -14.66
C ALA A 196 -28.15 -20.99 -13.27
N ILE A 197 -28.28 -22.29 -12.88
CA ILE A 197 -28.85 -22.68 -11.61
C ILE A 197 -27.86 -22.41 -10.47
N PRO A 198 -28.19 -21.58 -9.47
CA PRO A 198 -27.32 -21.36 -8.31
C PRO A 198 -27.31 -22.62 -7.42
N VAL A 199 -26.11 -22.93 -6.88
CA VAL A 199 -25.91 -24.08 -5.99
C VAL A 199 -25.87 -23.61 -4.56
N GLU A 200 -26.70 -24.19 -3.70
CA GLU A 200 -26.63 -24.04 -2.26
C GLU A 200 -25.99 -25.28 -1.62
N TYR A 201 -25.04 -25.05 -0.71
CA TYR A 201 -24.43 -26.14 0.06
C TYR A 201 -25.35 -26.57 1.21
N ASN A 202 -25.68 -27.85 1.27
CA ASN A 202 -26.36 -28.44 2.40
C ASN A 202 -25.46 -29.42 3.15
N ASN A 203 -24.31 -28.93 3.62
CA ASN A 203 -23.33 -29.75 4.30
C ASN A 203 -23.55 -29.80 5.81
N PRO A 204 -23.24 -30.95 6.47
CA PRO A 204 -23.26 -31.03 7.92
C PRO A 204 -22.30 -30.00 8.55
N SER A 205 -22.59 -29.58 9.79
CA SER A 205 -21.88 -28.50 10.47
C SER A 205 -20.34 -28.71 10.58
N PHE A 206 -19.88 -29.97 10.60
CA PHE A 206 -18.44 -30.26 10.63
C PHE A 206 -17.74 -30.03 9.29
N ALA A 207 -18.46 -30.04 8.19
CA ALA A 207 -17.94 -29.81 6.84
C ALA A 207 -17.98 -28.32 6.41
N LYS A 208 -18.73 -27.45 7.12
CA LYS A 208 -18.83 -26.02 6.80
C LYS A 208 -17.48 -25.29 6.66
N PRO A 209 -16.44 -25.57 7.48
CA PRO A 209 -15.13 -24.93 7.28
C PRO A 209 -14.47 -25.24 5.94
N THR A 210 -14.84 -26.36 5.28
CA THR A 210 -14.28 -26.72 3.97
C THR A 210 -14.96 -25.97 2.82
N GLU A 211 -16.18 -25.45 3.04
CA GLU A 211 -16.88 -24.63 2.05
C GLU A 211 -16.11 -23.36 1.69
N LEU A 212 -15.37 -22.79 2.65
CA LEU A 212 -14.51 -21.64 2.42
C LEU A 212 -13.42 -21.94 1.36
N PHE A 213 -12.87 -23.16 1.35
CA PHE A 213 -11.91 -23.56 0.33
C PHE A 213 -12.55 -23.76 -1.05
N MET A 214 -13.78 -24.24 -1.07
CA MET A 214 -14.54 -24.39 -2.32
C MET A 214 -14.88 -23.02 -2.93
N ASP A 215 -15.27 -22.04 -2.12
CA ASP A 215 -15.56 -20.67 -2.57
C ASP A 215 -14.33 -19.96 -3.14
N VAL A 216 -13.10 -20.31 -2.70
CA VAL A 216 -11.84 -19.74 -3.23
C VAL A 216 -11.52 -20.32 -4.61
N TYR A 217 -11.83 -21.59 -4.88
CA TYR A 217 -11.51 -22.25 -6.15
C TYR A 217 -12.58 -22.02 -7.21
N ALA A 218 -13.77 -22.53 -6.99
CA ALA A 218 -14.99 -22.28 -7.75
C ALA A 218 -16.11 -23.13 -7.12
N ARG A 219 -17.33 -22.63 -7.09
CA ARG A 219 -18.47 -23.46 -6.71
C ARG A 219 -18.75 -24.52 -7.77
N PRO A 220 -19.08 -25.76 -7.38
CA PRO A 220 -19.48 -26.78 -8.33
C PRO A 220 -20.73 -26.33 -9.09
N ARG A 221 -20.89 -26.80 -10.29
CA ARG A 221 -22.10 -26.57 -11.06
C ARG A 221 -23.22 -27.53 -10.63
N TYR A 222 -24.47 -27.16 -10.90
CA TYR A 222 -25.64 -27.95 -10.48
C TYR A 222 -25.65 -29.38 -11.01
N ASN A 223 -25.01 -29.65 -12.13
CA ASN A 223 -24.91 -30.95 -12.79
C ASN A 223 -23.59 -31.70 -12.56
N GLU A 224 -22.70 -31.20 -11.70
CA GLU A 224 -21.46 -31.85 -11.27
C GLU A 224 -21.65 -32.58 -9.94
#